data_f970718124628b2a90bd5b09e374c1e5
#
_entry.id   f970718124628b2a90bd5b09e374c1e5
#
_cell.length_a   1.000
_cell.length_b   1.000
_cell.length_c   1.000
_cell.angle_alpha   90.00
_cell.angle_beta   90.00
_cell.angle_gamma   90.00
#
_symmetry.space_group_name_H-M   'P 1'
#
loop_
_entity.id
_entity.type
_entity.pdbx_description
1 polymer ?
#
loop_
_entity_poly.entity_id
_entity_poly.type
_entity_poly.pdbx_seq_one_letter_code
_entity_poly.pdbx_strand_id
1 'polypeptide(L)'
;MRLIQTFFLLFILILNAPPYKAGTVECDYMLKVMNKLGRDMARNRQIVALYGDSERGTQASQNLSQQTKDYRLTKKQYQKSYCEDSWIRD
;
A
#
# COMPACT_ATOMS: atom_id res chain seq x y z
N MET A 1 -13.89 -5.70 -35.66
CA MET A 1 -12.61 -4.99 -35.81
C MET A 1 -12.65 -3.57 -35.23
N ARG A 2 -13.72 -2.81 -35.48
CA ARG A 2 -13.83 -1.43 -34.96
C ARG A 2 -13.86 -1.37 -33.44
N LEU A 3 -14.48 -2.34 -32.78
CA LEU A 3 -14.53 -2.42 -31.33
C LEU A 3 -13.14 -2.62 -30.70
N ILE A 4 -12.29 -3.43 -31.34
CA ILE A 4 -10.94 -3.70 -30.84
C ILE A 4 -10.08 -2.44 -30.94
N GLN A 5 -10.22 -1.67 -32.01
CA GLN A 5 -9.50 -0.41 -32.20
C GLN A 5 -9.91 0.63 -31.14
N THR A 6 -11.20 0.70 -30.83
CA THR A 6 -11.71 1.62 -29.81
C THR A 6 -11.15 1.28 -28.44
N PHE A 7 -11.10 0.01 -28.07
CA PHE A 7 -10.50 -0.45 -26.82
C PHE A 7 -9.02 -0.13 -26.76
N PHE A 8 -8.32 -0.32 -27.86
CA PHE A 8 -6.88 -0.05 -27.94
C PHE A 8 -6.58 1.44 -27.76
N LEU A 9 -7.40 2.30 -28.36
CA LEU A 9 -7.26 3.76 -28.20
C LEU A 9 -7.51 4.20 -26.77
N LEU A 10 -8.52 3.64 -26.11
CA LEU A 10 -8.80 3.92 -24.71
C LEU A 10 -7.64 3.48 -23.80
N PHE A 11 -7.06 2.33 -24.10
CA PHE A 11 -5.92 1.81 -23.34
C PHE A 11 -4.69 2.71 -23.48
N ILE A 12 -4.43 3.21 -24.70
CA ILE A 12 -3.32 4.14 -24.96
C ILE A 12 -3.54 5.45 -24.21
N LEU A 13 -4.76 5.96 -24.18
CA LEU A 13 -5.08 7.20 -23.44
C LEU A 13 -4.81 7.05 -21.95
N ILE A 14 -5.10 5.90 -21.37
CA ILE A 14 -4.83 5.62 -19.95
C ILE A 14 -3.33 5.58 -19.71
N LEU A 15 -2.55 4.95 -20.59
CA LEU A 15 -1.10 4.84 -20.46
C LEU A 15 -0.39 6.18 -20.61
N ASN A 16 -0.95 7.07 -21.43
CA ASN A 16 -0.38 8.39 -21.69
C ASN A 16 -0.92 9.47 -20.75
N ALA A 17 -1.74 9.09 -19.77
CA ALA A 17 -2.24 10.04 -18.79
C ALA A 17 -1.07 10.66 -18.03
N PRO A 18 -1.09 11.98 -17.76
CA PRO A 18 -0.04 12.62 -16.97
C PRO A 18 0.03 12.04 -15.57
N PRO A 19 1.19 12.15 -14.88
CA PRO A 19 1.30 11.68 -13.51
C PRO A 19 0.20 12.29 -12.66
N TYR A 20 -0.58 11.44 -12.04
CA TYR A 20 -1.74 11.85 -11.27
C TYR A 20 -1.34 12.14 -9.84
N LYS A 21 -1.63 13.35 -9.38
CA LYS A 21 -1.50 13.71 -7.98
C LYS A 21 -2.75 13.21 -7.26
N ALA A 22 -2.58 12.27 -6.34
CA ALA A 22 -3.71 11.72 -5.60
C ALA A 22 -4.43 12.82 -4.82
N GLY A 23 -5.77 12.74 -4.80
CA GLY A 23 -6.58 13.63 -3.97
C GLY A 23 -6.43 13.31 -2.49
N THR A 24 -6.98 14.20 -1.66
CA THR A 24 -6.93 14.06 -0.20
C THR A 24 -7.51 12.73 0.28
N VAL A 25 -8.58 12.24 -0.39
CA VAL A 25 -9.26 11.00 -0.02
C VAL A 25 -8.34 9.79 -0.22
N GLU A 26 -7.65 9.74 -1.34
CA GLU A 26 -6.71 8.65 -1.65
C GLU A 26 -5.52 8.67 -0.69
N CYS A 27 -5.01 9.85 -0.38
CA CYS A 27 -3.93 10.00 0.60
C CYS A 27 -4.36 9.55 1.98
N ASP A 28 -5.56 9.92 2.41
CA ASP A 28 -6.11 9.50 3.70
C ASP A 28 -6.31 7.99 3.75
N TYR A 29 -6.77 7.39 2.65
CA TYR A 29 -6.95 5.95 2.57
C TYR A 29 -5.61 5.22 2.72
N MET A 30 -4.59 5.65 1.98
CA MET A 30 -3.26 5.06 2.06
C MET A 30 -2.67 5.21 3.47
N LEU A 31 -2.88 6.35 4.09
CA LEU A 31 -2.42 6.59 5.47
C LEU A 31 -3.11 5.64 6.45
N LYS A 32 -4.42 5.44 6.31
CA LYS A 32 -5.18 4.49 7.12
C LYS A 32 -4.67 3.05 6.96
N VAL A 33 -4.37 2.65 5.71
CA VAL A 33 -3.81 1.33 5.41
C VAL A 33 -2.45 1.17 6.09
N MET A 34 -1.57 2.16 5.98
CA MET A 34 -0.26 2.12 6.62
C MET A 34 -0.37 2.05 8.14
N ASN A 35 -1.28 2.83 8.72
CA ASN A 35 -1.50 2.82 10.17
C ASN A 35 -2.01 1.46 10.67
N LYS A 36 -2.93 0.86 9.94
CA LYS A 36 -3.44 -0.47 10.26
C LYS A 36 -2.34 -1.53 10.15
N LEU A 37 -1.57 -1.49 9.06
CA LEU A 37 -0.45 -2.41 8.86
C LEU A 37 0.57 -2.24 9.98
N GLY A 38 0.88 -1.02 10.37
CA GLY A 38 1.80 -0.75 11.47
C GLY A 38 1.35 -1.37 12.79
N ARG A 39 0.06 -1.24 13.12
CA ARG A 39 -0.50 -1.84 14.33
C ARG A 39 -0.47 -3.38 14.27
N ASP A 40 -0.84 -3.94 13.12
CA ASP A 40 -0.84 -5.40 12.94
C ASP A 40 0.58 -5.96 13.00
N MET A 41 1.56 -5.24 12.43
CA MET A 41 2.97 -5.59 12.51
C MET A 41 3.47 -5.58 13.96
N ALA A 42 3.10 -4.57 14.72
CA ALA A 42 3.48 -4.48 16.14
C ALA A 42 2.90 -5.65 16.92
N ARG A 43 1.64 -6.02 16.66
CA ARG A 43 1.00 -7.19 17.29
C ARG A 43 1.73 -8.47 16.94
N ASN A 44 2.06 -8.66 15.66
CA ASN A 44 2.75 -9.86 15.21
C ASN A 44 4.16 -9.97 15.77
N ARG A 45 4.87 -8.83 15.94
CA ARG A 45 6.16 -8.82 16.63
C ARG A 45 6.05 -9.32 18.06
N GLN A 46 4.99 -8.93 18.77
CA GLN A 46 4.73 -9.40 20.13
C GLN A 46 4.46 -10.91 20.15
N ILE A 47 3.68 -11.41 19.20
CA ILE A 47 3.39 -12.84 19.10
C ILE A 47 4.67 -13.63 18.81
N VAL A 48 5.52 -13.14 17.92
CA VAL A 48 6.81 -13.76 17.62
C VAL A 48 7.70 -13.79 18.87
N ALA A 49 7.73 -12.68 19.64
CA ALA A 49 8.53 -12.60 20.85
C ALA A 49 8.04 -13.58 21.93
N LEU A 50 6.72 -13.76 22.04
CA LEU A 50 6.12 -14.61 23.08
C LEU A 50 6.08 -16.10 22.69
N TYR A 51 5.87 -16.40 21.42
CA TYR A 51 5.58 -17.76 20.98
C TYR A 51 6.62 -18.32 19.99
N GLY A 52 7.65 -17.54 19.69
CA GLY A 52 8.84 -17.86 18.89
C GLY A 52 8.76 -19.08 17.97
N ASP A 53 9.20 -20.23 18.50
CA ASP A 53 9.32 -21.47 17.72
C ASP A 53 8.02 -22.25 17.60
N SER A 54 6.94 -21.78 18.21
CA SER A 54 5.65 -22.45 18.08
C SER A 54 5.02 -22.17 16.71
N GLU A 55 4.01 -22.97 16.36
CA GLU A 55 3.25 -22.76 15.13
C GLU A 55 2.66 -21.35 15.05
N ARG A 56 2.15 -20.85 16.18
CA ARG A 56 1.59 -19.51 16.28
C ARG A 56 2.64 -18.44 16.01
N GLY A 57 3.84 -18.59 16.55
CA GLY A 57 4.95 -17.67 16.31
C GLY A 57 5.42 -17.72 14.87
N THR A 58 5.51 -18.90 14.28
CA THR A 58 5.89 -19.07 12.87
C THR A 58 4.88 -18.39 11.95
N GLN A 59 3.60 -18.58 12.21
CA GLN A 59 2.55 -17.96 11.41
C GLN A 59 2.58 -16.43 11.54
N ALA A 60 2.79 -15.92 12.75
CA ALA A 60 2.93 -14.49 12.99
C ALA A 60 4.14 -13.91 12.25
N SER A 61 5.24 -14.66 12.20
CA SER A 61 6.45 -14.26 11.47
C SER A 61 6.18 -14.15 9.97
N GLN A 62 5.45 -15.10 9.40
CA GLN A 62 5.07 -15.09 7.98
C GLN A 62 4.15 -13.89 7.69
N ASN A 63 3.16 -13.66 8.55
CA ASN A 63 2.26 -12.52 8.42
C ASN A 63 3.02 -11.20 8.51
N LEU A 64 3.98 -11.11 9.42
CA LEU A 64 4.82 -9.93 9.59
C LEU A 64 5.63 -9.63 8.33
N SER A 65 6.18 -10.68 7.70
CA SER A 65 6.93 -10.53 6.45
C SER A 65 6.06 -9.97 5.33
N GLN A 66 4.84 -10.50 5.18
CA GLN A 66 3.90 -10.04 4.16
C GLN A 66 3.44 -8.60 4.45
N GLN A 67 3.13 -8.29 5.70
CA GLN A 67 2.70 -6.96 6.13
C GLN A 67 3.81 -5.93 5.90
N THR A 68 5.06 -6.30 6.13
CA THR A 68 6.21 -5.42 5.87
C THR A 68 6.30 -5.09 4.39
N LYS A 69 6.11 -6.06 3.51
CA LYS A 69 6.06 -5.84 2.07
C LYS A 69 4.93 -4.87 1.69
N ASP A 70 3.74 -5.15 2.19
CA ASP A 70 2.55 -4.34 1.89
C ASP A 70 2.73 -2.91 2.38
N TYR A 71 3.32 -2.74 3.57
CA TYR A 71 3.62 -1.42 4.13
C TYR A 71 4.58 -0.65 3.22
N ARG A 72 5.66 -1.29 2.77
CA ARG A 72 6.65 -0.65 1.89
C ARG A 72 6.04 -0.24 0.56
N LEU A 73 5.21 -1.10 -0.02
CA LEU A 73 4.54 -0.80 -1.30
C LEU A 73 3.57 0.37 -1.14
N THR A 74 2.77 0.37 -0.08
CA THR A 74 1.82 1.44 0.19
C THR A 74 2.56 2.75 0.46
N LYS A 75 3.66 2.71 1.20
CA LYS A 75 4.48 3.88 1.48
C LYS A 75 5.07 4.47 0.20
N LYS A 76 5.57 3.62 -0.72
CA LYS A 76 6.05 4.08 -2.02
C LYS A 76 4.95 4.76 -2.82
N GLN A 77 3.76 4.16 -2.84
CA GLN A 77 2.61 4.73 -3.53
C GLN A 77 2.21 6.08 -2.93
N TYR A 78 2.23 6.17 -1.61
CA TYR A 78 1.96 7.40 -0.87
C TYR A 78 2.94 8.50 -1.27
N GLN A 79 4.23 8.19 -1.32
CA GLN A 79 5.27 9.14 -1.70
C GLN A 79 5.14 9.56 -3.17
N LYS A 80 4.91 8.60 -4.08
CA LYS A 80 4.73 8.87 -5.51
C LYS A 80 3.51 9.74 -5.80
N SER A 81 2.51 9.68 -4.95
CA SER A 81 1.27 10.45 -5.10
C SER A 81 1.36 11.84 -4.48
N TYR A 82 2.54 12.24 -4.01
CA TYR A 82 2.79 13.55 -3.38
C TYR A 82 1.95 13.79 -2.13
N CYS A 83 1.57 12.72 -1.45
CA CYS A 83 0.76 12.83 -0.23
C CYS A 83 1.53 13.50 0.91
N GLU A 84 2.85 13.32 0.97
CA GLU A 84 3.68 13.93 2.01
C GLU A 84 3.65 15.45 1.96
N ASP A 85 3.58 16.03 0.77
CA ASP A 85 3.52 17.49 0.62
C ASP A 85 2.25 18.06 1.21
N SER A 86 1.11 17.36 1.04
CA SER A 86 -0.14 17.82 1.64
C SER A 86 -0.14 17.64 3.15
N TRP A 87 0.64 16.68 3.66
CA TRP A 87 0.79 16.44 5.09
C TRP A 87 1.61 17.53 5.79
N ILE A 88 2.65 18.02 5.12
CA ILE A 88 3.54 19.05 5.64
C ILE A 88 2.84 20.42 5.69
N ARG A 89 1.84 20.65 4.84
CA ARG A 89 1.12 21.92 4.77
C ARG A 89 0.11 22.11 5.90
N ASP A 90 -0.21 21.07 6.62
CA ASP A 90 -1.09 21.15 7.78
C ASP A 90 -0.30 21.45 9.06
#